data_b0e8d606009a2d385745ac62a81ca281
#
_entry.id   b0e8d606009a2d385745ac62a81ca281
#
_cell.length_a   1.000
_cell.length_b   1.000
_cell.length_c   1.000
_cell.angle_alpha   90.00
_cell.angle_beta   90.00
_cell.angle_gamma   90.00
#
_symmetry.space_group_name_H-M   'P 1'
#
loop_
_entity.id
_entity.type
_entity.pdbx_description
1 polymer ?
#
loop_
_entity_poly.entity_id
_entity_poly.type
_entity_poly.pdbx_seq_one_letter_code
_entity_poly.pdbx_strand_id
1 'polypeptide(L)'
;TFCAKHGARADYVPVLLGGLFKATGNRPPLMRYADAPAKWAYEQLEFTRFIAAHGLTQFRMNPHFPPNSLLAMRTIVGAAALGCQAEAIEAFMVGVWEMGLDLGDRDAVVAQLDDAGLNGAALIARADDPAVKAELAQNTEAAVARGAFGIPTFFVGDAMFFGKERLGQVAAALG
;
A
#
# COMPACT_ATOMS: atom_id res chain seq x y z
N THR A 1 -8.63 3.36 14.70
CA THR A 1 -7.62 2.59 13.93
C THR A 1 -7.17 1.34 14.70
N PHE A 2 -6.58 0.35 14.01
CA PHE A 2 -6.00 -0.85 14.62
C PHE A 2 -4.95 -0.49 15.68
N CYS A 3 -3.99 0.37 15.32
CA CYS A 3 -2.93 0.80 16.22
C CYS A 3 -3.46 1.45 17.51
N ALA A 4 -4.43 2.36 17.40
CA ALA A 4 -5.02 3.01 18.59
C ALA A 4 -5.70 1.99 19.51
N LYS A 5 -6.38 0.97 18.95
CA LYS A 5 -7.03 -0.10 19.72
C LYS A 5 -6.04 -0.93 20.54
N HIS A 6 -4.81 -1.10 20.04
CA HIS A 6 -3.79 -1.95 20.66
C HIS A 6 -2.64 -1.16 21.29
N GLY A 7 -2.78 0.18 21.47
CA GLY A 7 -1.76 1.01 22.07
C GLY A 7 -0.42 1.02 21.30
N ALA A 8 -0.45 0.70 20.02
CA ALA A 8 0.72 0.55 19.17
C ALA A 8 0.86 1.73 18.21
N ARG A 9 2.08 1.92 17.70
CA ARG A 9 2.38 2.83 16.59
C ARG A 9 2.81 2.01 15.38
N ALA A 10 2.33 2.37 14.19
CA ALA A 10 2.82 1.82 12.94
C ALA A 10 3.82 2.78 12.31
N ASP A 11 4.99 2.26 11.95
CA ASP A 11 5.93 2.94 11.07
C ASP A 11 5.68 2.44 9.65
N TYR A 12 5.21 3.32 8.77
CA TYR A 12 4.91 2.97 7.39
C TYR A 12 6.18 3.04 6.54
N VAL A 13 6.52 1.93 5.92
CA VAL A 13 7.69 1.82 5.03
C VAL A 13 7.19 1.56 3.61
N PRO A 14 7.12 2.57 2.74
CA PRO A 14 6.74 2.40 1.36
C PRO A 14 7.75 1.52 0.61
N VAL A 15 7.24 0.55 -0.14
CA VAL A 15 8.03 -0.37 -0.96
C VAL A 15 7.44 -0.50 -2.36
N LEU A 16 8.27 -0.87 -3.33
CA LEU A 16 7.80 -1.10 -4.68
C LEU A 16 7.42 -2.58 -4.85
N LEU A 17 6.11 -2.87 -4.96
CA LEU A 17 5.59 -4.25 -5.08
C LEU A 17 6.21 -5.02 -6.25
N GLY A 18 6.38 -4.37 -7.41
CA GLY A 18 7.07 -4.97 -8.55
C GLY A 18 8.53 -5.32 -8.26
N GLY A 19 9.20 -4.52 -7.41
CA GLY A 19 10.55 -4.81 -6.91
C GLY A 19 10.59 -6.05 -6.02
N LEU A 20 9.63 -6.18 -5.08
CA LEU A 20 9.49 -7.38 -4.25
C LEU A 20 9.28 -8.63 -5.12
N PHE A 21 8.37 -8.57 -6.09
CA PHE A 21 8.10 -9.71 -6.98
C PHE A 21 9.34 -10.12 -7.76
N LYS A 22 10.06 -9.14 -8.35
CA LYS A 22 11.29 -9.41 -9.10
C LYS A 22 12.38 -10.06 -8.24
N ALA A 23 12.58 -9.56 -7.02
CA ALA A 23 13.62 -10.03 -6.12
C ALA A 23 13.33 -11.42 -5.53
N THR A 24 12.06 -11.75 -5.31
CA THR A 24 11.65 -13.00 -4.63
C THR A 24 11.11 -14.07 -5.57
N GLY A 25 11.01 -13.81 -6.88
CA GLY A 25 10.37 -14.70 -7.83
C GLY A 25 8.86 -14.86 -7.63
N ASN A 26 8.24 -14.02 -6.80
CA ASN A 26 6.80 -14.02 -6.58
C ASN A 26 6.05 -13.39 -7.78
N ARG A 27 4.75 -13.61 -7.87
CA ARG A 27 3.90 -13.11 -8.96
C ARG A 27 2.59 -12.54 -8.40
N PRO A 28 1.97 -11.57 -9.10
CA PRO A 28 0.63 -11.09 -8.74
C PRO A 28 -0.36 -12.26 -8.58
N PRO A 29 -1.30 -12.20 -7.62
CA PRO A 29 -2.29 -13.26 -7.40
C PRO A 29 -3.07 -13.65 -8.65
N LEU A 30 -3.46 -12.66 -9.47
CA LEU A 30 -4.15 -12.89 -10.75
C LEU A 30 -3.35 -13.83 -11.69
N MET A 31 -2.04 -13.62 -11.78
CA MET A 31 -1.17 -14.48 -12.60
C MET A 31 -0.92 -15.85 -11.95
N ARG A 32 -0.88 -15.90 -10.61
CA ARG A 32 -0.67 -17.15 -9.86
C ARG A 32 -1.85 -18.12 -10.01
N TYR A 33 -3.06 -17.59 -10.15
CA TYR A 33 -4.30 -18.38 -10.21
C TYR A 33 -4.88 -18.48 -11.63
N ALA A 34 -4.13 -18.08 -12.66
CA ALA A 34 -4.59 -18.16 -14.05
C ALA A 34 -5.06 -19.57 -14.45
N ASP A 35 -4.37 -20.60 -13.94
CA ASP A 35 -4.68 -22.01 -14.22
C ASP A 35 -5.62 -22.65 -13.18
N ALA A 36 -6.18 -21.87 -12.25
CA ALA A 36 -7.04 -22.35 -11.16
C ALA A 36 -8.29 -21.47 -10.98
N PRO A 37 -9.22 -21.45 -11.95
CA PRO A 37 -10.36 -20.52 -11.97
C PRO A 37 -11.26 -20.64 -10.72
N ALA A 38 -11.45 -21.84 -10.18
CA ALA A 38 -12.22 -22.05 -8.96
C ALA A 38 -11.56 -21.35 -7.75
N LYS A 39 -10.22 -21.37 -7.66
CA LYS A 39 -9.49 -20.68 -6.61
C LYS A 39 -9.59 -19.17 -6.75
N TRP A 40 -9.50 -18.66 -7.96
CA TRP A 40 -9.71 -17.24 -8.23
C TRP A 40 -11.12 -16.78 -7.85
N ALA A 41 -12.15 -17.55 -8.21
CA ALA A 41 -13.54 -17.25 -7.83
C ALA A 41 -13.72 -17.24 -6.29
N TYR A 42 -13.08 -18.14 -5.58
CA TYR A 42 -13.09 -18.16 -4.12
C TYR A 42 -12.41 -16.91 -3.52
N GLU A 43 -11.26 -16.51 -4.05
CA GLU A 43 -10.57 -15.28 -3.58
C GLU A 43 -11.45 -14.03 -3.78
N GLN A 44 -12.19 -13.94 -4.88
CA GLN A 44 -13.15 -12.84 -5.10
C GLN A 44 -14.30 -12.88 -4.07
N LEU A 45 -14.78 -14.06 -3.71
CA LEU A 45 -15.79 -14.22 -2.67
C LEU A 45 -15.28 -13.78 -1.30
N GLU A 46 -14.06 -14.19 -0.93
CA GLU A 46 -13.41 -13.78 0.34
C GLU A 46 -13.16 -12.27 0.38
N PHE A 47 -12.77 -11.67 -0.74
CA PHE A 47 -12.61 -10.23 -0.85
C PHE A 47 -13.94 -9.48 -0.59
N THR A 48 -15.04 -9.97 -1.19
CA THR A 48 -16.39 -9.42 -0.96
C THR A 48 -16.80 -9.56 0.51
N ARG A 49 -16.54 -10.71 1.13
CA ARG A 49 -16.81 -10.95 2.55
C ARG A 49 -16.01 -10.02 3.46
N PHE A 50 -14.74 -9.78 3.12
CA PHE A 50 -13.89 -8.86 3.86
C PHE A 50 -14.42 -7.42 3.81
N ILE A 51 -14.81 -6.94 2.63
CA ILE A 51 -15.44 -5.62 2.46
C ILE A 51 -16.67 -5.48 3.35
N ALA A 52 -17.57 -6.47 3.31
CA ALA A 52 -18.80 -6.46 4.10
C ALA A 52 -18.52 -6.50 5.61
N ALA A 53 -17.61 -7.40 6.05
CA ALA A 53 -17.27 -7.57 7.46
C ALA A 53 -16.63 -6.33 8.09
N HIS A 54 -15.95 -5.51 7.29
CA HIS A 54 -15.28 -4.29 7.75
C HIS A 54 -16.06 -3.00 7.44
N GLY A 55 -17.27 -3.11 6.89
CA GLY A 55 -18.11 -1.95 6.58
C GLY A 55 -17.50 -0.99 5.57
N LEU A 56 -16.70 -1.48 4.61
CA LEU A 56 -16.02 -0.67 3.59
C LEU A 56 -17.00 -0.24 2.49
N THR A 57 -18.03 0.51 2.86
CA THR A 57 -19.16 0.86 1.98
C THR A 57 -18.79 1.76 0.80
N GLN A 58 -17.71 2.51 0.94
CA GLN A 58 -17.21 3.42 -0.11
C GLN A 58 -16.29 2.72 -1.11
N PHE A 59 -15.84 1.50 -0.81
CA PHE A 59 -14.93 0.76 -1.69
C PHE A 59 -15.52 0.62 -3.10
N ARG A 60 -14.68 0.93 -4.09
CA ARG A 60 -14.94 0.70 -5.53
C ARG A 60 -13.69 0.11 -6.15
N MET A 61 -13.88 -0.91 -7.00
CA MET A 61 -12.77 -1.41 -7.80
C MET A 61 -12.31 -0.31 -8.75
N ASN A 62 -11.02 0.02 -8.67
CA ASN A 62 -10.45 1.08 -9.49
C ASN A 62 -10.47 0.68 -10.99
N PRO A 63 -11.01 1.51 -11.89
CA PRO A 63 -11.05 1.21 -13.33
C PRO A 63 -9.66 1.13 -13.98
N HIS A 64 -8.64 1.73 -13.35
CA HIS A 64 -7.24 1.71 -13.80
C HIS A 64 -6.43 0.59 -13.15
N PHE A 65 -7.09 -0.42 -12.54
CA PHE A 65 -6.39 -1.53 -11.89
C PHE A 65 -5.84 -2.54 -12.91
N PRO A 66 -4.59 -3.02 -12.77
CA PRO A 66 -3.61 -2.72 -11.72
C PRO A 66 -2.88 -1.39 -11.97
N PRO A 67 -2.90 -0.46 -11.00
CA PRO A 67 -2.29 0.86 -11.18
C PRO A 67 -0.76 0.79 -11.13
N ASN A 68 -0.10 1.71 -11.82
CA ASN A 68 1.33 1.97 -11.61
C ASN A 68 1.52 2.82 -10.34
N SER A 69 1.84 2.18 -9.23
CA SER A 69 1.97 2.86 -7.92
C SER A 69 3.32 3.55 -7.68
N LEU A 70 4.22 3.62 -8.68
CA LEU A 70 5.56 4.17 -8.48
C LEU A 70 5.55 5.63 -8.01
N LEU A 71 4.73 6.48 -8.64
CA LEU A 71 4.58 7.89 -8.25
C LEU A 71 4.04 7.99 -6.82
N ALA A 72 2.96 7.27 -6.51
CA ALA A 72 2.36 7.28 -5.17
C ALA A 72 3.36 6.84 -4.09
N MET A 73 4.11 5.77 -4.31
CA MET A 73 5.11 5.30 -3.34
C MET A 73 6.23 6.32 -3.12
N ARG A 74 6.73 6.97 -4.17
CA ARG A 74 7.71 8.06 -4.05
C ARG A 74 7.13 9.28 -3.31
N THR A 75 5.89 9.63 -3.60
CA THR A 75 5.19 10.73 -2.91
C THR A 75 5.06 10.44 -1.42
N ILE A 76 4.69 9.23 -1.02
CA ILE A 76 4.57 8.81 0.38
C ILE A 76 5.94 8.83 1.09
N VAL A 77 7.02 8.41 0.41
CA VAL A 77 8.40 8.55 0.95
C VAL A 77 8.73 10.03 1.15
N GLY A 78 8.50 10.87 0.14
CA GLY A 78 8.75 12.31 0.23
C GLY A 78 7.92 13.02 1.31
N ALA A 79 6.70 12.56 1.55
CA ALA A 79 5.80 13.09 2.57
C ALA A 79 6.29 12.82 4.01
N ALA A 80 7.04 11.74 4.23
CA ALA A 80 7.61 11.44 5.54
C ALA A 80 8.52 12.56 6.05
N ALA A 81 9.39 13.10 5.18
CA ALA A 81 10.28 14.21 5.51
C ALA A 81 9.55 15.54 5.77
N LEU A 82 8.29 15.65 5.35
CA LEU A 82 7.42 16.81 5.58
C LEU A 82 6.46 16.61 6.74
N GLY A 83 6.50 15.45 7.41
CA GLY A 83 5.65 15.11 8.55
C GLY A 83 4.18 14.84 8.19
N CYS A 84 3.85 14.58 6.92
CA CYS A 84 2.50 14.34 6.43
C CYS A 84 2.34 12.97 5.72
N GLN A 85 3.14 11.99 6.12
CA GLN A 85 3.12 10.66 5.47
C GLN A 85 1.78 9.95 5.64
N ALA A 86 1.19 10.00 6.84
CA ALA A 86 -0.06 9.33 7.13
C ALA A 86 -1.21 9.91 6.33
N GLU A 87 -1.26 11.24 6.22
CA GLU A 87 -2.25 11.98 5.43
C GLU A 87 -2.11 11.66 3.93
N ALA A 88 -0.88 11.59 3.44
CA ALA A 88 -0.63 11.20 2.05
C ALA A 88 -1.06 9.74 1.76
N ILE A 89 -0.82 8.82 2.69
CA ILE A 89 -1.30 7.42 2.58
C ILE A 89 -2.83 7.42 2.51
N GLU A 90 -3.50 8.12 3.41
CA GLU A 90 -4.97 8.20 3.44
C GLU A 90 -5.52 8.79 2.14
N ALA A 91 -4.95 9.89 1.66
CA ALA A 91 -5.35 10.52 0.39
C ALA A 91 -5.25 9.54 -0.79
N PHE A 92 -4.17 8.77 -0.89
CA PHE A 92 -4.03 7.76 -1.93
C PHE A 92 -5.00 6.58 -1.75
N MET A 93 -5.25 6.13 -0.52
CA MET A 93 -6.20 5.03 -0.27
C MET A 93 -7.62 5.44 -0.67
N VAL A 94 -8.07 6.63 -0.30
CA VAL A 94 -9.37 7.19 -0.71
C VAL A 94 -9.40 7.40 -2.23
N GLY A 95 -8.40 8.06 -2.79
CA GLY A 95 -8.32 8.30 -4.23
C GLY A 95 -8.43 7.03 -5.06
N VAL A 96 -7.63 6.02 -4.73
CA VAL A 96 -7.57 4.76 -5.50
C VAL A 96 -8.82 3.90 -5.29
N TRP A 97 -9.30 3.75 -4.06
CA TRP A 97 -10.30 2.74 -3.73
C TRP A 97 -11.72 3.27 -3.55
N GLU A 98 -11.92 4.59 -3.52
CA GLU A 98 -13.23 5.20 -3.40
C GLU A 98 -13.56 6.11 -4.59
N MET A 99 -12.55 6.85 -5.10
CA MET A 99 -12.72 7.87 -6.15
C MET A 99 -12.29 7.41 -7.55
N GLY A 100 -11.59 6.25 -7.66
CA GLY A 100 -11.13 5.72 -8.96
C GLY A 100 -9.96 6.49 -9.57
N LEU A 101 -9.10 7.07 -8.73
CA LEU A 101 -7.93 7.85 -9.14
C LEU A 101 -7.02 7.06 -10.08
N ASP A 102 -6.67 7.67 -11.21
CA ASP A 102 -5.58 7.19 -12.07
C ASP A 102 -4.23 7.67 -11.52
N LEU A 103 -3.44 6.76 -10.97
CA LEU A 103 -2.09 7.08 -10.48
C LEU A 103 -1.09 7.41 -11.60
N GLY A 104 -1.45 7.19 -12.87
CA GLY A 104 -0.68 7.59 -14.05
C GLY A 104 -0.88 9.05 -14.43
N ASP A 105 -1.97 9.66 -14.01
CA ASP A 105 -2.29 11.07 -14.25
C ASP A 105 -1.75 11.95 -13.11
N ARG A 106 -0.66 12.66 -13.37
CA ARG A 106 0.00 13.52 -12.36
C ARG A 106 -0.89 14.67 -11.89
N ASP A 107 -1.69 15.24 -12.77
CA ASP A 107 -2.55 16.37 -12.42
C ASP A 107 -3.71 15.91 -11.54
N ALA A 108 -4.29 14.73 -11.83
CA ALA A 108 -5.28 14.10 -10.98
C ALA A 108 -4.71 13.73 -9.60
N VAL A 109 -3.46 13.25 -9.54
CA VAL A 109 -2.78 12.96 -8.27
C VAL A 109 -2.53 14.23 -7.47
N VAL A 110 -2.11 15.34 -8.09
CA VAL A 110 -1.97 16.64 -7.43
C VAL A 110 -3.31 17.08 -6.84
N ALA A 111 -4.38 17.06 -7.64
CA ALA A 111 -5.71 17.46 -7.21
C ALA A 111 -6.21 16.61 -6.01
N GLN A 112 -6.00 15.28 -6.03
CA GLN A 112 -6.37 14.40 -4.93
C GLN A 112 -5.62 14.73 -3.62
N LEU A 113 -4.34 15.10 -3.72
CA LEU A 113 -3.56 15.51 -2.55
C LEU A 113 -4.01 16.88 -2.03
N ASP A 114 -4.30 17.83 -2.93
CA ASP A 114 -4.81 19.16 -2.57
C ASP A 114 -6.19 19.07 -1.89
N ASP A 115 -7.09 18.23 -2.40
CA ASP A 115 -8.40 17.96 -1.80
C ASP A 115 -8.29 17.36 -0.38
N ALA A 116 -7.22 16.62 -0.13
CA ALA A 116 -6.89 16.11 1.21
C ALA A 116 -6.21 17.16 2.12
N GLY A 117 -6.07 18.40 1.68
CA GLY A 117 -5.44 19.49 2.43
C GLY A 117 -3.91 19.49 2.44
N LEU A 118 -3.30 18.73 1.52
CA LEU A 118 -1.86 18.66 1.34
C LEU A 118 -1.40 19.62 0.23
N ASN A 119 -0.12 19.90 0.15
CA ASN A 119 0.44 20.62 -1.01
C ASN A 119 0.86 19.60 -2.08
N GLY A 120 -0.09 19.23 -2.96
CA GLY A 120 0.11 18.20 -3.97
C GLY A 120 1.27 18.50 -4.91
N ALA A 121 1.37 19.73 -5.39
CA ALA A 121 2.46 20.15 -6.29
C ALA A 121 3.84 20.00 -5.63
N ALA A 122 4.00 20.40 -4.38
CA ALA A 122 5.25 20.25 -3.65
C ALA A 122 5.60 18.76 -3.39
N LEU A 123 4.62 17.94 -3.03
CA LEU A 123 4.79 16.50 -2.82
C LEU A 123 5.19 15.77 -4.10
N ILE A 124 4.57 16.10 -5.22
CA ILE A 124 4.90 15.52 -6.52
C ILE A 124 6.28 15.97 -7.02
N ALA A 125 6.65 17.24 -6.81
CA ALA A 125 8.00 17.71 -7.12
C ALA A 125 9.06 16.94 -6.28
N ARG A 126 8.77 16.70 -4.99
CA ARG A 126 9.65 15.93 -4.11
C ARG A 126 9.76 14.47 -4.50
N ALA A 127 8.72 13.86 -5.06
CA ALA A 127 8.76 12.49 -5.57
C ALA A 127 9.78 12.29 -6.73
N ASP A 128 10.19 13.36 -7.37
CA ASP A 128 11.21 13.35 -8.42
C ASP A 128 12.65 13.52 -7.88
N ASP A 129 12.81 13.84 -6.59
CA ASP A 129 14.11 13.96 -5.92
C ASP A 129 14.88 12.64 -6.01
N PRO A 130 16.15 12.65 -6.44
CA PRO A 130 17.00 11.47 -6.45
C PRO A 130 17.12 10.77 -5.09
N ALA A 131 17.12 11.52 -3.98
CA ALA A 131 17.17 10.96 -2.63
C ALA A 131 15.90 10.14 -2.31
N VAL A 132 14.72 10.64 -2.66
CA VAL A 132 13.43 9.93 -2.49
C VAL A 132 13.40 8.65 -3.33
N LYS A 133 13.91 8.71 -4.57
CA LYS A 133 14.01 7.52 -5.44
C LYS A 133 14.95 6.46 -4.86
N ALA A 134 16.08 6.89 -4.33
CA ALA A 134 17.06 6.01 -3.67
C ALA A 134 16.47 5.39 -2.39
N GLU A 135 15.79 6.19 -1.57
CA GLU A 135 15.14 5.70 -0.34
C GLU A 135 14.07 4.64 -0.63
N LEU A 136 13.22 4.84 -1.63
CA LEU A 136 12.23 3.83 -2.02
C LEU A 136 12.90 2.51 -2.47
N ALA A 137 14.01 2.59 -3.19
CA ALA A 137 14.78 1.42 -3.59
C ALA A 137 15.36 0.69 -2.37
N GLN A 138 16.01 1.43 -1.45
CA GLN A 138 16.56 0.89 -0.21
C GLN A 138 15.50 0.25 0.68
N ASN A 139 14.33 0.89 0.84
CA ASN A 139 13.20 0.34 1.57
C ASN A 139 12.76 -1.00 0.99
N THR A 140 12.70 -1.09 -0.34
CA THR A 140 12.31 -2.32 -1.03
C THR A 140 13.34 -3.42 -0.82
N GLU A 141 14.62 -3.13 -0.94
CA GLU A 141 15.73 -4.06 -0.69
C GLU A 141 15.76 -4.53 0.76
N ALA A 142 15.61 -3.61 1.72
CA ALA A 142 15.55 -3.92 3.14
C ALA A 142 14.36 -4.82 3.50
N ALA A 143 13.18 -4.57 2.90
CA ALA A 143 12.02 -5.43 3.09
C ALA A 143 12.26 -6.85 2.56
N VAL A 144 12.88 -6.99 1.37
CA VAL A 144 13.30 -8.30 0.81
C VAL A 144 14.27 -9.01 1.75
N ALA A 145 15.29 -8.29 2.26
CA ALA A 145 16.28 -8.86 3.17
C ALA A 145 15.64 -9.37 4.48
N ARG A 146 14.53 -8.78 4.92
CA ARG A 146 13.73 -9.25 6.05
C ARG A 146 12.73 -10.36 5.69
N GLY A 147 12.69 -10.81 4.44
CA GLY A 147 11.83 -11.90 3.97
C GLY A 147 10.49 -11.46 3.39
N ALA A 148 10.22 -10.17 3.21
CA ALA A 148 8.98 -9.71 2.58
C ALA A 148 8.96 -10.10 1.09
N PHE A 149 7.83 -10.64 0.64
CA PHE A 149 7.60 -11.11 -0.74
C PHE A 149 6.32 -10.52 -1.35
N GLY A 150 5.62 -9.67 -0.63
CA GLY A 150 4.37 -9.02 -1.04
C GLY A 150 3.91 -8.00 0.00
N ILE A 151 2.74 -7.40 -0.22
CA ILE A 151 2.12 -6.40 0.66
C ILE A 151 0.64 -6.72 0.90
N PRO A 152 0.07 -6.32 2.06
CA PRO A 152 0.78 -5.75 3.20
C PRO A 152 1.62 -6.80 3.92
N THR A 153 2.81 -6.42 4.37
CA THR A 153 3.63 -7.20 5.29
C THR A 153 3.83 -6.40 6.59
N PHE A 154 3.66 -7.05 7.73
CA PHE A 154 3.82 -6.44 9.04
C PHE A 154 5.01 -7.09 9.74
N PHE A 155 5.76 -6.29 10.48
CA PHE A 155 6.83 -6.76 11.36
C PHE A 155 6.55 -6.27 12.78
N VAL A 156 6.61 -7.21 13.74
CA VAL A 156 6.60 -6.91 15.18
C VAL A 156 7.89 -7.51 15.75
N GLY A 157 8.87 -6.65 16.02
CA GLY A 157 10.24 -7.11 16.24
C GLY A 157 10.76 -7.89 15.02
N ASP A 158 11.18 -9.14 15.25
CA ASP A 158 11.66 -10.05 14.21
C ASP A 158 10.55 -10.90 13.57
N ALA A 159 9.35 -10.90 14.15
CA ALA A 159 8.24 -11.68 13.63
C ALA A 159 7.60 -11.01 12.42
N MET A 160 7.40 -11.79 11.34
CA MET A 160 6.80 -11.32 10.09
C MET A 160 5.39 -11.90 9.91
N PHE A 161 4.45 -11.06 9.49
CA PHE A 161 3.07 -11.44 9.17
C PHE A 161 2.70 -10.89 7.80
N PHE A 162 2.22 -11.76 6.92
CA PHE A 162 1.84 -11.37 5.56
C PHE A 162 0.33 -11.46 5.35
N GLY A 163 -0.25 -10.39 4.85
CA GLY A 163 -1.65 -10.32 4.46
C GLY A 163 -2.56 -9.67 5.52
N LYS A 164 -3.61 -9.03 5.06
CA LYS A 164 -4.62 -8.35 5.89
C LYS A 164 -5.32 -9.29 6.89
N GLU A 165 -5.37 -10.58 6.58
CA GLU A 165 -5.97 -11.62 7.43
C GLU A 165 -5.15 -11.92 8.68
N ARG A 166 -3.93 -11.41 8.78
CA ARG A 166 -3.01 -11.65 9.91
C ARG A 166 -3.07 -10.58 11.00
N LEU A 167 -3.94 -9.58 10.88
CA LEU A 167 -4.05 -8.51 11.88
C LEU A 167 -4.34 -9.05 13.29
N GLY A 168 -5.12 -10.12 13.44
CA GLY A 168 -5.32 -10.77 14.73
C GLY A 168 -4.03 -11.36 15.33
N GLN A 169 -3.16 -11.92 14.49
CA GLN A 169 -1.85 -12.43 14.91
C GLN A 169 -0.88 -11.30 15.24
N VAL A 170 -0.93 -10.20 14.47
CA VAL A 170 -0.17 -8.97 14.76
C VAL A 170 -0.57 -8.41 16.13
N ALA A 171 -1.88 -8.33 16.41
CA ALA A 171 -2.38 -7.89 17.72
C ALA A 171 -1.85 -8.76 18.87
N ALA A 172 -1.88 -10.08 18.70
CA ALA A 172 -1.36 -11.01 19.71
C ALA A 172 0.16 -10.87 19.93
N ALA A 173 0.91 -10.47 18.91
CA ALA A 173 2.36 -10.25 19.00
C ALA A 173 2.73 -8.90 19.64
N LEU A 174 1.79 -7.97 19.72
CA LEU A 174 2.00 -6.67 20.39
C LEU A 174 1.85 -6.75 21.90
N GLY A 175 1.23 -7.78 22.44
CA GLY A 175 1.04 -8.04 23.87
C GLY A 175 -0.31 -7.56 24.36
#